data_b5e9fa44dda1d6f30f1be575d910dce5
#
_entry.id   b5e9fa44dda1d6f30f1be575d910dce5
#
_cell.length_a   1.000
_cell.length_b   1.000
_cell.length_c   1.000
_cell.angle_alpha   90.00
_cell.angle_beta   90.00
_cell.angle_gamma   90.00
#
_symmetry.space_group_name_H-M   'P 1'
#
loop_
_entity.id
_entity.type
_entity.pdbx_description
1 polymer ?
#
loop_
_entity_poly.entity_id
_entity_poly.type
_entity_poly.pdbx_seq_one_letter_code
_entity_poly.pdbx_strand_id
1 'polypeptide(L)'
;LPKGDFPTVSYPNPEAPEAFALGLKLAKEKNADLVLATDPDAVRPGVYVKDAKSGEYIPLTGNMSGSLLCEYVLSQKQASGKIPADGQVVKSIVSTNLIDAVAKAYGVELIEVLTGFKWIGKQILKNETTGKGTYLFGMEESYGCLIGTYARDKDAISATAALCEAAAYYKQKGMTLWD
;
A
#
# COMPACT_ATOMS: atom_id res chain seq x y z
N LEU A 1 6.78 26.26 -0.75
CA LEU A 1 5.33 26.41 -0.58
C LEU A 1 4.61 25.59 -1.66
N PRO A 2 3.50 24.90 -1.34
CA PRO A 2 2.68 24.22 -2.33
C PRO A 2 2.19 25.16 -3.41
N LYS A 3 2.20 24.71 -4.66
CA LYS A 3 1.70 25.47 -5.82
C LYS A 3 0.78 24.58 -6.63
N GLY A 4 -0.42 25.05 -6.96
CA GLY A 4 -1.43 24.31 -7.70
C GLY A 4 -1.09 24.09 -9.18
N ASP A 5 -0.11 24.81 -9.72
CA ASP A 5 0.41 24.66 -11.07
C ASP A 5 1.51 23.59 -11.21
N PHE A 6 1.95 23.00 -10.12
CA PHE A 6 2.97 21.93 -10.08
C PHE A 6 4.20 22.20 -10.95
N PRO A 7 4.93 23.32 -10.76
CA PRO A 7 5.95 23.78 -11.72
C PRO A 7 7.16 22.84 -11.87
N THR A 8 7.29 21.81 -11.04
CA THR A 8 8.42 20.88 -11.03
C THR A 8 8.09 19.53 -11.67
N VAL A 9 6.83 19.28 -12.04
CA VAL A 9 6.37 18.04 -12.68
C VAL A 9 5.33 18.36 -13.74
N SER A 10 5.36 17.66 -14.86
CA SER A 10 4.36 17.80 -15.92
C SER A 10 3.04 17.10 -15.58
N TYR A 11 3.13 16.05 -14.80
CA TYR A 11 1.99 15.25 -14.36
C TYR A 11 2.18 14.79 -12.90
N PRO A 12 1.43 15.35 -11.93
CA PRO A 12 1.58 15.06 -10.50
C PRO A 12 0.91 13.71 -10.13
N ASN A 13 1.41 12.62 -10.70
CA ASN A 13 0.95 11.27 -10.46
C ASN A 13 2.13 10.42 -9.94
N PRO A 14 2.01 9.71 -8.80
CA PRO A 14 3.05 8.86 -8.25
C PRO A 14 3.38 7.62 -9.10
N GLU A 15 2.63 7.34 -10.16
CA GLU A 15 2.97 6.33 -11.16
C GLU A 15 4.02 6.86 -12.17
N ALA A 16 4.15 8.19 -12.31
CA ALA A 16 5.08 8.81 -13.25
C ALA A 16 6.49 8.91 -12.64
N PRO A 17 7.53 8.28 -13.24
CA PRO A 17 8.89 8.33 -12.69
C PRO A 17 9.44 9.75 -12.54
N GLU A 18 9.06 10.66 -13.42
CA GLU A 18 9.47 12.07 -13.39
C GLU A 18 9.00 12.80 -12.13
N ALA A 19 7.86 12.39 -11.55
CA ALA A 19 7.36 12.96 -10.31
C ALA A 19 8.31 12.72 -9.12
N PHE A 20 9.16 11.72 -9.20
CA PHE A 20 10.14 11.36 -8.18
C PHE A 20 11.53 11.98 -8.39
N ALA A 21 11.81 12.67 -9.49
CA ALA A 21 13.16 13.13 -9.85
C ALA A 21 13.85 13.91 -8.72
N LEU A 22 13.16 14.89 -8.13
CA LEU A 22 13.69 15.68 -7.02
C LEU A 22 13.82 14.87 -5.72
N GLY A 23 12.84 14.02 -5.44
CA GLY A 23 12.85 13.13 -4.27
C GLY A 23 14.01 12.15 -4.34
N LEU A 24 14.25 11.52 -5.49
CA LEU A 24 15.34 10.58 -5.72
C LEU A 24 16.72 11.26 -5.60
N LYS A 25 16.85 12.50 -6.09
CA LYS A 25 18.08 13.27 -5.89
C LYS A 25 18.37 13.47 -4.42
N LEU A 26 17.39 13.95 -3.66
CA LEU A 26 17.52 14.16 -2.22
C LEU A 26 17.79 12.84 -1.47
N ALA A 27 17.12 11.75 -1.87
CA ALA A 27 17.32 10.43 -1.28
C ALA A 27 18.76 9.93 -1.44
N LYS A 28 19.36 10.11 -2.62
CA LYS A 28 20.77 9.79 -2.85
C LYS A 28 21.70 10.61 -1.94
N GLU A 29 21.45 11.92 -1.81
CA GLU A 29 22.23 12.80 -0.93
C GLU A 29 22.12 12.41 0.55
N LYS A 30 20.93 12.00 0.99
CA LYS A 30 20.64 11.62 2.37
C LYS A 30 20.85 10.14 2.68
N ASN A 31 21.14 9.33 1.68
CA ASN A 31 21.22 7.88 1.78
C ASN A 31 19.94 7.26 2.37
N ALA A 32 18.77 7.73 1.91
CA ALA A 32 17.48 7.29 2.42
C ALA A 32 17.18 5.83 2.01
N ASP A 33 16.43 5.10 2.83
CA ASP A 33 16.00 3.73 2.50
C ASP A 33 14.79 3.71 1.55
N LEU A 34 13.92 4.74 1.65
CA LEU A 34 12.68 4.88 0.88
C LEU A 34 12.54 6.29 0.33
N VAL A 35 11.82 6.39 -0.79
CA VAL A 35 11.23 7.65 -1.27
C VAL A 35 9.75 7.42 -1.47
N LEU A 36 8.94 8.27 -0.85
CA LEU A 36 7.48 8.18 -0.85
C LEU A 36 6.91 9.49 -1.37
N ALA A 37 5.91 9.40 -2.23
CA ALA A 37 5.15 10.54 -2.72
C ALA A 37 3.68 10.16 -2.85
N THR A 38 2.78 11.12 -2.66
CA THR A 38 1.35 10.93 -2.89
C THR A 38 0.90 11.72 -4.12
N ASP A 39 -0.24 11.34 -4.67
CA ASP A 39 -0.98 12.22 -5.56
C ASP A 39 -1.54 13.44 -4.80
N PRO A 40 -2.04 14.48 -5.50
CA PRO A 40 -2.44 15.74 -4.86
C PRO A 40 -3.54 15.62 -3.82
N ASP A 41 -4.44 14.63 -3.95
CA ASP A 41 -5.54 14.36 -3.03
C ASP A 41 -5.19 13.27 -1.98
N ALA A 42 -3.93 12.82 -1.96
CA ALA A 42 -3.37 11.88 -0.99
C ALA A 42 -4.13 10.53 -0.90
N VAL A 43 -4.57 10.00 -2.04
CA VAL A 43 -5.23 8.69 -2.12
C VAL A 43 -4.32 7.58 -2.65
N ARG A 44 -3.29 7.90 -3.43
CA ARG A 44 -2.34 6.95 -4.03
C ARG A 44 -0.91 7.25 -3.60
N PRO A 45 -0.20 6.30 -2.93
CA PRO A 45 1.22 6.44 -2.61
C PRO A 45 2.09 5.79 -3.69
N GLY A 46 3.04 6.52 -4.24
CA GLY A 46 4.15 5.93 -5.01
C GLY A 46 5.36 5.69 -4.11
N VAL A 47 6.12 4.66 -4.42
CA VAL A 47 7.20 4.17 -3.57
C VAL A 47 8.42 3.80 -4.40
N TYR A 48 9.59 4.31 -4.01
CA TYR A 48 10.89 3.79 -4.42
C TYR A 48 11.62 3.23 -3.21
N VAL A 49 12.19 2.07 -3.38
CA VAL A 49 12.95 1.35 -2.34
C VAL A 49 14.41 1.29 -2.76
N LYS A 50 15.31 1.53 -1.81
CA LYS A 50 16.73 1.32 -2.07
C LYS A 50 17.06 -0.18 -2.03
N ASP A 51 17.60 -0.71 -3.13
CA ASP A 51 18.19 -2.04 -3.15
C ASP A 51 19.56 -2.01 -2.44
N ALA A 52 19.73 -2.83 -1.42
CA ALA A 52 20.97 -2.90 -0.65
C ALA A 52 22.16 -3.41 -1.44
N LYS A 53 21.93 -4.21 -2.50
CA LYS A 53 22.98 -4.84 -3.30
C LYS A 53 23.53 -3.90 -4.36
N SER A 54 22.65 -3.24 -5.09
CA SER A 54 23.05 -2.32 -6.19
C SER A 54 23.19 -0.87 -5.71
N GLY A 55 22.56 -0.49 -4.61
CA GLY A 55 22.45 0.89 -4.16
C GLY A 55 21.46 1.74 -4.96
N GLU A 56 20.79 1.15 -5.95
CA GLU A 56 19.81 1.84 -6.79
C GLU A 56 18.45 1.93 -6.13
N TYR A 57 17.66 2.93 -6.53
CA TYR A 57 16.27 3.09 -6.09
C TYR A 57 15.33 2.47 -7.12
N ILE A 58 14.58 1.48 -6.69
CA ILE A 58 13.69 0.68 -7.54
C ILE A 58 12.24 1.07 -7.26
N PRO A 59 11.44 1.43 -8.29
CA PRO A 59 10.03 1.71 -8.11
C PRO A 59 9.24 0.44 -7.80
N LEU A 60 8.38 0.48 -6.80
CA LEU A 60 7.38 -0.55 -6.59
C LEU A 60 6.12 -0.20 -7.39
N THR A 61 5.59 -1.18 -8.11
CA THR A 61 4.26 -1.06 -8.74
C THR A 61 3.16 -1.09 -7.66
N GLY A 62 1.95 -0.66 -8.01
CA GLY A 62 0.82 -0.73 -7.08
C GLY A 62 0.51 -2.16 -6.61
N ASN A 63 0.68 -3.15 -7.50
CA ASN A 63 0.57 -4.56 -7.12
C ASN A 63 1.66 -4.98 -6.12
N MET A 64 2.90 -4.52 -6.29
CA MET A 64 4.01 -4.85 -5.38
C MET A 64 3.80 -4.20 -4.01
N SER A 65 3.58 -2.90 -3.97
CA SER A 65 3.37 -2.16 -2.71
C SER A 65 2.12 -2.62 -1.96
N GLY A 66 1.02 -2.89 -2.70
CA GLY A 66 -0.21 -3.43 -2.11
C GLY A 66 -0.02 -4.83 -1.54
N SER A 67 0.72 -5.71 -2.22
CA SER A 67 1.02 -7.05 -1.72
C SER A 67 1.90 -7.02 -0.46
N LEU A 68 2.93 -6.19 -0.45
CA LEU A 68 3.79 -5.98 0.72
C LEU A 68 2.98 -5.47 1.91
N LEU A 69 2.12 -4.48 1.70
CA LEU A 69 1.27 -3.94 2.76
C LEU A 69 0.26 -4.97 3.26
N CYS A 70 -0.37 -5.73 2.38
CA CYS A 70 -1.30 -6.78 2.76
C CYS A 70 -0.62 -7.83 3.65
N GLU A 71 0.53 -8.34 3.20
CA GLU A 71 1.33 -9.30 3.95
C GLU A 71 1.74 -8.72 5.31
N TYR A 72 2.32 -7.52 5.31
CA TYR A 72 2.79 -6.87 6.54
C TYR A 72 1.67 -6.69 7.55
N VAL A 73 0.52 -6.14 7.14
CA VAL A 73 -0.64 -5.91 8.01
C VAL A 73 -1.15 -7.22 8.60
N LEU A 74 -1.26 -8.27 7.79
CA LEU A 74 -1.75 -9.57 8.26
C LEU A 74 -0.73 -10.26 9.17
N SER A 75 0.56 -10.19 8.85
CA SER A 75 1.62 -10.78 9.70
C SER A 75 1.67 -10.13 11.09
N GLN A 76 1.54 -8.79 11.17
CA GLN A 76 1.53 -8.09 12.45
C GLN A 76 0.25 -8.39 13.26
N LYS A 77 -0.90 -8.50 12.57
CA LYS A 77 -2.15 -8.92 13.22
C LYS A 77 -2.07 -10.36 13.73
N GLN A 78 -1.49 -11.26 12.96
CA GLN A 78 -1.28 -12.65 13.39
C GLN A 78 -0.34 -12.73 14.59
N ALA A 79 0.80 -12.06 14.54
CA ALA A 79 1.77 -12.03 15.65
C ALA A 79 1.17 -11.49 16.96
N SER A 80 0.20 -10.58 16.86
CA SER A 80 -0.52 -10.00 18.01
C SER A 80 -1.82 -10.74 18.37
N GLY A 81 -2.15 -11.85 17.70
CA GLY A 81 -3.39 -12.60 17.93
C GLY A 81 -4.67 -11.84 17.56
N LYS A 82 -4.58 -10.89 16.60
CA LYS A 82 -5.67 -9.98 16.23
C LYS A 82 -6.30 -10.29 14.86
N ILE A 83 -6.06 -11.47 14.29
CA ILE A 83 -6.81 -11.90 13.10
C ILE A 83 -8.14 -12.49 13.58
N PRO A 84 -9.28 -11.87 13.25
CA PRO A 84 -10.60 -12.42 13.59
C PRO A 84 -10.93 -13.61 12.69
N ALA A 85 -11.76 -14.52 13.18
CA ALA A 85 -12.16 -15.74 12.46
C ALA A 85 -12.90 -15.46 11.13
N ASP A 86 -13.53 -14.28 11.01
CA ASP A 86 -14.23 -13.78 9.82
C ASP A 86 -13.46 -12.65 9.11
N GLY A 87 -12.12 -12.63 9.27
CA GLY A 87 -11.26 -11.62 8.66
C GLY A 87 -11.32 -11.64 7.13
N GLN A 88 -11.39 -10.46 6.52
CA GLN A 88 -11.53 -10.29 5.08
C GLN A 88 -10.47 -9.35 4.51
N VAL A 89 -9.89 -9.76 3.38
CA VAL A 89 -9.12 -8.91 2.46
C VAL A 89 -9.93 -8.68 1.20
N VAL A 90 -9.95 -7.47 0.70
CA VAL A 90 -10.72 -7.10 -0.50
C VAL A 90 -9.80 -6.57 -1.57
N LYS A 91 -9.89 -7.09 -2.80
CA LYS A 91 -9.12 -6.59 -3.96
C LYS A 91 -9.99 -6.37 -5.19
N SER A 92 -9.54 -5.53 -6.12
CA SER A 92 -10.14 -5.49 -7.45
C SER A 92 -9.80 -6.75 -8.25
N ILE A 93 -10.70 -7.17 -9.15
CA ILE A 93 -10.51 -8.37 -10.00
C ILE A 93 -9.28 -8.29 -10.90
N VAL A 94 -8.74 -7.09 -11.15
CA VAL A 94 -7.54 -6.86 -11.97
C VAL A 94 -6.26 -6.74 -11.15
N SER A 95 -6.36 -6.79 -9.82
CA SER A 95 -5.20 -6.81 -8.92
C SER A 95 -4.54 -8.20 -8.92
N THR A 96 -3.28 -8.23 -8.54
CA THR A 96 -2.46 -9.46 -8.55
C THR A 96 -3.05 -10.61 -7.74
N ASN A 97 -2.90 -11.84 -8.25
CA ASN A 97 -3.27 -13.06 -7.54
C ASN A 97 -2.29 -13.42 -6.38
N LEU A 98 -1.22 -12.66 -6.20
CA LEU A 98 -0.39 -12.81 -5.00
C LEU A 98 -1.19 -12.56 -3.72
N ILE A 99 -2.16 -11.66 -3.76
CA ILE A 99 -3.08 -11.40 -2.63
C ILE A 99 -3.89 -12.64 -2.25
N ASP A 100 -4.27 -13.49 -3.22
CA ASP A 100 -4.98 -14.76 -2.97
C ASP A 100 -4.11 -15.68 -2.12
N ALA A 101 -2.82 -15.80 -2.48
CA ALA A 101 -1.88 -16.61 -1.75
C ALA A 101 -1.63 -16.06 -0.32
N VAL A 102 -1.51 -14.74 -0.20
CA VAL A 102 -1.35 -14.07 1.10
C VAL A 102 -2.59 -14.31 1.98
N ALA A 103 -3.79 -14.02 1.49
CA ALA A 103 -5.03 -14.23 2.25
C ALA A 103 -5.16 -15.68 2.72
N LYS A 104 -4.88 -16.65 1.83
CA LYS A 104 -4.88 -18.08 2.17
C LYS A 104 -3.87 -18.43 3.24
N ALA A 105 -2.66 -17.88 3.18
CA ALA A 105 -1.60 -18.16 4.16
C ALA A 105 -1.97 -17.71 5.58
N TYR A 106 -2.73 -16.61 5.69
CA TYR A 106 -3.21 -16.08 6.97
C TYR A 106 -4.61 -16.57 7.38
N GLY A 107 -5.24 -17.43 6.57
CA GLY A 107 -6.56 -18.00 6.87
C GLY A 107 -7.69 -16.97 6.85
N VAL A 108 -7.55 -15.89 6.07
CA VAL A 108 -8.57 -14.85 5.91
C VAL A 108 -9.30 -15.01 4.59
N GLU A 109 -10.57 -14.59 4.56
CA GLU A 109 -11.39 -14.64 3.35
C GLU A 109 -10.93 -13.58 2.34
N LEU A 110 -10.76 -13.98 1.07
CA LEU A 110 -10.54 -13.06 -0.04
C LEU A 110 -11.87 -12.71 -0.70
N ILE A 111 -12.13 -11.41 -0.85
CA ILE A 111 -13.28 -10.87 -1.59
C ILE A 111 -12.77 -10.14 -2.84
N GLU A 112 -13.18 -10.60 -4.00
CA GLU A 112 -12.91 -9.90 -5.26
C GLU A 112 -14.08 -9.00 -5.64
N VAL A 113 -13.77 -7.77 -6.03
CA VAL A 113 -14.76 -6.77 -6.44
C VAL A 113 -14.40 -6.17 -7.80
N LEU A 114 -15.34 -5.50 -8.43
CA LEU A 114 -15.08 -4.77 -9.67
C LEU A 114 -14.07 -3.63 -9.44
N THR A 115 -13.44 -3.16 -10.50
CA THR A 115 -12.52 -2.02 -10.50
C THR A 115 -13.23 -0.76 -9.99
N GLY A 116 -12.54 -0.03 -9.13
CA GLY A 116 -13.02 1.19 -8.48
C GLY A 116 -13.24 0.99 -6.98
N PHE A 117 -12.53 1.81 -6.19
CA PHE A 117 -12.49 1.65 -4.71
C PHE A 117 -13.86 1.75 -4.04
N LYS A 118 -14.84 2.38 -4.71
CA LYS A 118 -16.25 2.37 -4.28
C LYS A 118 -16.80 0.98 -3.99
N TRP A 119 -16.30 -0.05 -4.68
CA TRP A 119 -16.75 -1.43 -4.47
C TRP A 119 -16.13 -2.03 -3.21
N ILE A 120 -14.88 -1.65 -2.90
CA ILE A 120 -14.23 -1.98 -1.62
C ILE A 120 -14.98 -1.27 -0.48
N GLY A 121 -15.26 0.02 -0.64
CA GLY A 121 -16.06 0.79 0.31
C GLY A 121 -17.47 0.21 0.52
N LYS A 122 -18.09 -0.31 -0.57
CA LYS A 122 -19.38 -1.01 -0.48
C LYS A 122 -19.28 -2.32 0.32
N GLN A 123 -18.19 -3.06 0.19
CA GLN A 123 -17.97 -4.27 0.99
C GLN A 123 -17.82 -3.93 2.49
N ILE A 124 -17.09 -2.86 2.82
CA ILE A 124 -16.99 -2.38 4.21
C ILE A 124 -18.39 -2.06 4.76
N LEU A 125 -19.19 -1.29 4.03
CA LEU A 125 -20.55 -0.96 4.41
C LEU A 125 -21.42 -2.22 4.60
N LYS A 126 -21.30 -3.21 3.71
CA LYS A 126 -22.01 -4.48 3.82
C LYS A 126 -21.63 -5.22 5.11
N ASN A 127 -20.36 -5.27 5.45
CA ASN A 127 -19.89 -5.92 6.68
C ASN A 127 -20.50 -5.23 7.92
N GLU A 128 -20.47 -3.90 7.96
CA GLU A 128 -21.03 -3.11 9.07
C GLU A 128 -22.55 -3.28 9.22
N THR A 129 -23.27 -3.28 8.11
CA THR A 129 -24.75 -3.38 8.13
C THR A 129 -25.25 -4.77 8.42
N THR A 130 -24.49 -5.80 8.05
CA THR A 130 -24.87 -7.21 8.27
C THR A 130 -24.28 -7.80 9.54
N GLY A 131 -23.25 -7.17 10.11
CA GLY A 131 -22.47 -7.73 11.21
C GLY A 131 -21.69 -9.00 10.83
N LYS A 132 -21.41 -9.20 9.53
CA LYS A 132 -20.71 -10.37 9.00
C LYS A 132 -19.47 -9.94 8.22
N GLY A 133 -18.33 -10.57 8.55
CA GLY A 133 -17.02 -10.28 7.98
C GLY A 133 -16.36 -9.05 8.61
N THR A 134 -15.09 -9.20 8.93
CA THR A 134 -14.26 -8.13 9.48
C THR A 134 -13.24 -7.70 8.42
N TYR A 135 -13.40 -6.49 7.91
CA TYR A 135 -12.46 -5.91 6.93
C TYR A 135 -11.10 -5.64 7.58
N LEU A 136 -10.04 -6.14 6.96
CA LEU A 136 -8.66 -5.98 7.43
C LEU A 136 -7.83 -5.09 6.53
N PHE A 137 -7.98 -5.27 5.21
CA PHE A 137 -7.21 -4.59 4.18
C PHE A 137 -7.94 -4.64 2.83
N GLY A 138 -7.78 -3.59 2.03
CA GLY A 138 -8.25 -3.59 0.64
C GLY A 138 -7.32 -2.83 -0.27
N MET A 139 -7.24 -3.26 -1.54
CA MET A 139 -6.34 -2.64 -2.51
C MET A 139 -6.87 -2.68 -3.95
N GLU A 140 -6.35 -1.74 -4.73
CA GLU A 140 -6.38 -1.72 -6.19
C GLU A 140 -4.95 -1.69 -6.74
N GLU A 141 -4.74 -2.24 -7.93
CA GLU A 141 -3.45 -2.25 -8.64
C GLU A 141 -2.93 -0.84 -8.97
N SER A 142 -3.85 0.13 -9.07
CA SER A 142 -3.57 1.55 -9.34
C SER A 142 -3.08 2.33 -8.10
N TYR A 143 -2.20 1.73 -7.32
CA TYR A 143 -1.52 2.34 -6.17
C TYR A 143 -2.43 2.72 -5.00
N GLY A 144 -3.67 2.22 -4.95
CA GLY A 144 -4.62 2.55 -3.90
C GLY A 144 -4.79 1.43 -2.88
N CYS A 145 -4.75 1.75 -1.59
CA CYS A 145 -5.14 0.82 -0.55
C CYS A 145 -5.78 1.54 0.65
N LEU A 146 -6.44 0.74 1.49
CA LEU A 146 -7.01 1.20 2.75
C LEU A 146 -6.79 0.15 3.84
N ILE A 147 -6.22 0.59 4.97
CA ILE A 147 -6.00 -0.22 6.17
C ILE A 147 -7.07 0.17 7.19
N GLY A 148 -7.99 -0.76 7.50
CA GLY A 148 -9.10 -0.46 8.43
C GLY A 148 -10.30 0.21 7.79
N THR A 149 -11.24 0.69 8.61
CA THR A 149 -12.60 1.09 8.18
C THR A 149 -12.96 2.54 8.46
N TYR A 150 -12.00 3.37 8.85
CA TYR A 150 -12.21 4.79 9.18
C TYR A 150 -12.55 5.67 7.95
N ALA A 151 -12.25 5.19 6.75
CA ALA A 151 -12.58 5.81 5.47
C ALA A 151 -13.30 4.81 4.55
N ARG A 152 -13.78 5.29 3.39
CA ARG A 152 -14.43 4.47 2.36
C ARG A 152 -13.74 4.59 1.00
N ASP A 153 -12.58 5.21 0.99
CA ASP A 153 -11.71 5.35 -0.16
C ASP A 153 -10.26 5.09 0.24
N LYS A 154 -9.38 5.02 -0.73
CA LYS A 154 -7.93 4.87 -0.60
C LYS A 154 -7.35 5.93 0.32
N ASP A 155 -6.35 5.56 1.10
CA ASP A 155 -5.64 6.50 1.96
C ASP A 155 -4.13 6.32 1.85
N ALA A 156 -3.48 7.24 1.14
CA ALA A 156 -2.04 7.24 0.98
C ALA A 156 -1.29 7.60 2.26
N ILE A 157 -1.90 8.29 3.20
CA ILE A 157 -1.22 8.71 4.43
C ILE A 157 -1.00 7.50 5.34
N SER A 158 -2.04 6.71 5.60
CA SER A 158 -1.88 5.47 6.39
C SER A 158 -1.03 4.43 5.65
N ALA A 159 -1.16 4.32 4.33
CA ALA A 159 -0.32 3.45 3.51
C ALA A 159 1.17 3.84 3.62
N THR A 160 1.49 5.12 3.53
CA THR A 160 2.86 5.65 3.69
C THR A 160 3.40 5.35 5.09
N ALA A 161 2.61 5.58 6.14
CA ALA A 161 3.01 5.25 7.51
C ALA A 161 3.31 3.75 7.66
N ALA A 162 2.44 2.89 7.14
CA ALA A 162 2.62 1.43 7.19
C ALA A 162 3.83 0.95 6.35
N LEU A 163 4.11 1.58 5.20
CA LEU A 163 5.32 1.28 4.43
C LEU A 163 6.60 1.66 5.18
N CYS A 164 6.61 2.80 5.86
CA CYS A 164 7.74 3.20 6.72
C CYS A 164 7.93 2.21 7.88
N GLU A 165 6.84 1.79 8.52
CA GLU A 165 6.87 0.82 9.60
C GLU A 165 7.38 -0.55 9.11
N ALA A 166 6.86 -1.03 7.97
CA ALA A 166 7.33 -2.27 7.34
C ALA A 166 8.82 -2.20 7.00
N ALA A 167 9.27 -1.10 6.39
CA ALA A 167 10.69 -0.91 6.07
C ALA A 167 11.58 -0.95 7.32
N ALA A 168 11.17 -0.30 8.40
CA ALA A 168 11.89 -0.33 9.68
C ALA A 168 11.92 -1.74 10.29
N TYR A 169 10.80 -2.45 10.22
CA TYR A 169 10.68 -3.82 10.72
C TYR A 169 11.59 -4.79 9.95
N TYR A 170 11.59 -4.75 8.62
CA TYR A 170 12.44 -5.62 7.83
C TYR A 170 13.92 -5.21 7.90
N LYS A 171 14.22 -3.92 8.03
CA LYS A 171 15.59 -3.44 8.25
C LYS A 171 16.23 -4.03 9.52
N GLN A 172 15.46 -4.19 10.61
CA GLN A 172 15.93 -4.88 11.81
C GLN A 172 16.27 -6.36 11.57
N LYS A 173 15.75 -6.95 10.51
CA LYS A 173 16.03 -8.32 10.07
C LYS A 173 17.13 -8.39 9.00
N GLY A 174 17.78 -7.27 8.68
CA GLY A 174 18.82 -7.18 7.65
C GLY A 174 18.29 -7.18 6.23
N MET A 175 17.01 -6.86 6.02
CA MET A 175 16.32 -6.84 4.71
C MET A 175 15.86 -5.42 4.35
N THR A 176 15.73 -5.17 3.07
CA THR A 176 14.99 -4.02 2.53
C THR A 176 13.58 -4.46 2.12
N LEU A 177 12.72 -3.53 1.73
CA LEU A 177 11.42 -3.90 1.13
C LEU A 177 11.57 -4.49 -0.30
N TRP A 178 12.76 -4.42 -0.88
CA TRP A 178 13.05 -5.04 -2.18
C TRP A 178 13.37 -6.53 -2.06
N ASP A 179 13.99 -6.96 -0.95
CA ASP A 179 14.31 -8.38 -0.67
C ASP A 179 13.06 -9.22 -0.44
#